data_17b1844e0637035d105aaeea5df06ba8
#
_entry.id   17b1844e0637035d105aaeea5df06ba8
#
_cell.length_a   1.000
_cell.length_b   1.000
_cell.length_c   1.000
_cell.angle_alpha   90.00
_cell.angle_beta   90.00
_cell.angle_gamma   90.00
#
_symmetry.space_group_name_H-M   'P 1'
#
loop_
_entity.id
_entity.type
_entity.pdbx_description
1 polymer ?
#
loop_
_entity_poly.entity_id
_entity_poly.type
_entity_poly.pdbx_seq_one_letter_code
_entity_poly.pdbx_strand_id
1 'polypeptide(L)'
;MFQAMGELDGADVKAVESATRERVAAQLASGEYTGWLVEIDGAPIAGAGVLLHQYHPTRQNPDGRPTAYILNVYTDPLHRRAGLATRLIETILAWCRERDIPRASLHTSEWGRPVYERLGFVPTHELRLELTNRVRTGSLP
;
A
#
# COMPACT_ATOMS: atom_id res chain seq x y z
N MET A 1 -4.16 9.06 -8.67
CA MET A 1 -3.18 8.03 -8.23
C MET A 1 -2.85 7.03 -9.34
N PHE A 2 -3.83 6.29 -9.84
CA PHE A 2 -3.58 5.23 -10.82
C PHE A 2 -3.08 5.75 -12.17
N GLN A 3 -3.49 6.95 -12.57
CA GLN A 3 -3.02 7.55 -13.82
C GLN A 3 -1.51 7.74 -13.86
N ALA A 4 -0.90 8.04 -12.73
CA ALA A 4 0.55 8.22 -12.65
C ALA A 4 1.31 6.89 -12.78
N MET A 5 0.65 5.77 -12.62
CA MET A 5 1.25 4.44 -12.77
C MET A 5 1.29 3.95 -14.21
N GLY A 6 0.43 4.49 -15.06
CA GLY A 6 0.43 4.19 -16.49
C GLY A 6 0.06 2.75 -16.86
N GLU A 7 -0.58 2.02 -15.96
CA GLU A 7 -0.85 0.60 -16.14
C GLU A 7 -2.19 0.29 -16.80
N LEU A 8 -3.10 1.26 -16.83
CA LEU A 8 -4.48 1.07 -17.30
C LEU A 8 -4.86 2.15 -18.32
N ASP A 9 -5.81 1.84 -19.18
CA ASP A 9 -6.37 2.87 -20.07
C ASP A 9 -7.31 3.81 -19.29
N GLY A 10 -7.77 4.90 -19.93
CA GLY A 10 -8.55 5.93 -19.26
C GLY A 10 -9.88 5.45 -18.67
N ALA A 11 -10.55 4.51 -19.33
CA ALA A 11 -11.82 3.98 -18.85
C ALA A 11 -11.61 3.04 -17.66
N ASP A 12 -10.62 2.18 -17.76
CA ASP A 12 -10.25 1.25 -16.68
C ASP A 12 -9.77 2.00 -15.44
N VAL A 13 -9.00 3.06 -15.63
CA VAL A 13 -8.54 3.91 -14.53
C VAL A 13 -9.71 4.51 -13.77
N LYS A 14 -10.71 5.04 -14.48
CA LYS A 14 -11.89 5.61 -13.82
C LYS A 14 -12.69 4.57 -13.04
N ALA A 15 -12.87 3.38 -13.60
CA ALA A 15 -13.59 2.30 -12.93
C ALA A 15 -12.86 1.85 -11.67
N VAL A 16 -11.54 1.68 -11.74
CA VAL A 16 -10.73 1.28 -10.59
C VAL A 16 -10.70 2.37 -9.54
N GLU A 17 -10.55 3.63 -9.92
CA GLU A 17 -10.57 4.75 -8.97
C GLU A 17 -11.89 4.84 -8.23
N SER A 18 -13.01 4.68 -8.92
CA SER A 18 -14.34 4.74 -8.29
C SER A 18 -14.54 3.61 -7.29
N ALA A 19 -14.21 2.38 -7.68
CA ALA A 19 -14.32 1.22 -6.81
C ALA A 19 -13.39 1.34 -5.59
N THR A 20 -12.18 1.82 -5.79
CA THR A 20 -11.22 2.04 -4.72
C THR A 20 -11.71 3.09 -3.75
N ARG A 21 -12.25 4.20 -4.27
CA ARG A 21 -12.76 5.29 -3.44
C ARG A 21 -13.88 4.81 -2.52
N GLU A 22 -14.82 4.06 -3.05
CA GLU A 22 -15.93 3.51 -2.27
C GLU A 22 -15.45 2.57 -1.18
N ARG A 23 -14.55 1.67 -1.52
CA ARG A 23 -14.01 0.70 -0.57
C ARG A 23 -13.20 1.38 0.54
N VAL A 24 -12.33 2.29 0.17
CA VAL A 24 -11.49 3.02 1.14
C VAL A 24 -12.37 3.88 2.06
N ALA A 25 -13.40 4.52 1.53
CA ALA A 25 -14.34 5.29 2.35
C ALA A 25 -15.00 4.42 3.42
N ALA A 26 -15.44 3.22 3.05
CA ALA A 26 -16.05 2.28 4.00
C ALA A 26 -15.03 1.80 5.04
N GLN A 27 -13.82 1.51 4.62
CA GLN A 27 -12.75 1.03 5.51
C GLN A 27 -12.23 2.12 6.45
N LEU A 28 -12.18 3.37 5.99
CA LEU A 28 -11.87 4.52 6.86
C LEU A 28 -12.93 4.67 7.94
N ALA A 29 -14.20 4.54 7.58
CA ALA A 29 -15.30 4.64 8.53
C ALA A 29 -15.28 3.51 9.56
N SER A 30 -14.90 2.30 9.17
CA SER A 30 -14.82 1.14 10.08
C SER A 30 -13.52 1.07 10.89
N GLY A 31 -12.51 1.86 10.52
CA GLY A 31 -11.19 1.82 11.16
C GLY A 31 -10.26 0.74 10.61
N GLU A 32 -10.66 -0.01 9.57
CA GLU A 32 -9.80 -1.00 8.95
C GLU A 32 -8.67 -0.36 8.13
N TYR A 33 -8.89 0.83 7.63
CA TYR A 33 -7.93 1.57 6.81
C TYR A 33 -7.58 2.88 7.48
N THR A 34 -6.28 3.19 7.51
CA THR A 34 -5.76 4.49 7.95
C THR A 34 -4.86 5.03 6.85
N GLY A 35 -5.01 6.30 6.52
CA GLY A 35 -4.24 6.94 5.47
C GLY A 35 -3.47 8.15 5.94
N TRP A 36 -2.38 8.43 5.25
CA TRP A 36 -1.52 9.60 5.47
C TRP A 36 -1.36 10.35 4.16
N LEU A 37 -1.39 11.67 4.24
CA LEU A 37 -1.19 12.53 3.08
C LEU A 37 -0.08 13.54 3.39
N VAL A 38 0.68 13.88 2.37
CA VAL A 38 1.56 15.04 2.36
C VAL A 38 0.94 16.07 1.44
N GLU A 39 0.76 17.28 1.96
CA GLU A 39 0.12 18.36 1.21
C GLU A 39 1.04 19.57 1.09
N ILE A 40 0.93 20.27 -0.04
CA ILE A 40 1.52 21.59 -0.25
C ILE A 40 0.37 22.51 -0.64
N ASP A 41 0.17 23.58 0.13
CA ASP A 41 -0.89 24.57 -0.12
C ASP A 41 -2.27 23.92 -0.26
N GLY A 42 -2.54 22.89 0.54
CA GLY A 42 -3.82 22.18 0.52
C GLY A 42 -3.95 21.13 -0.57
N ALA A 43 -2.95 20.97 -1.45
CA ALA A 43 -2.97 19.97 -2.50
C ALA A 43 -2.17 18.73 -2.09
N PRO A 44 -2.74 17.53 -2.16
CA PRO A 44 -2.02 16.32 -1.82
C PRO A 44 -0.97 15.99 -2.90
N ILE A 45 0.27 15.79 -2.48
CA ILE A 45 1.39 15.47 -3.35
C ILE A 45 1.96 14.07 -3.12
N ALA A 46 1.62 13.47 -2.00
CA ALA A 46 2.04 12.12 -1.67
C ALA A 46 1.06 11.50 -0.68
N GLY A 47 1.01 10.21 -0.64
CA GLY A 47 0.16 9.51 0.30
C GLY A 47 0.53 8.05 0.45
N ALA A 48 0.03 7.44 1.50
CA ALA A 48 0.15 6.01 1.75
C ALA A 48 -0.95 5.59 2.71
N GLY A 49 -1.26 4.32 2.71
CA GLY A 49 -2.27 3.78 3.61
C GLY A 49 -1.88 2.46 4.23
N VAL A 50 -2.59 2.13 5.29
CA VAL A 50 -2.48 0.84 5.99
C VAL A 50 -3.85 0.20 6.06
N LEU A 51 -3.91 -1.05 5.65
CA LEU A 51 -5.05 -1.92 5.86
C LEU A 51 -4.66 -2.92 6.94
N LEU A 52 -5.46 -3.02 7.99
CA LEU A 52 -5.20 -3.98 9.07
C LEU A 52 -5.81 -5.32 8.72
N HIS A 53 -5.00 -6.36 8.79
CA HIS A 53 -5.44 -7.74 8.58
C HIS A 53 -5.45 -8.49 9.91
N GLN A 54 -6.54 -9.15 10.19
CA GLN A 54 -6.63 -10.06 11.33
C GLN A 54 -6.11 -11.44 10.90
N TYR A 55 -5.22 -11.99 11.70
CA TYR A 55 -4.70 -13.34 11.50
C TYR A 55 -4.98 -14.20 12.70
N HIS A 56 -5.00 -15.50 12.49
CA HIS A 56 -5.05 -16.45 13.59
C HIS A 56 -3.75 -16.38 14.40
N PRO A 57 -3.80 -16.68 15.70
CA PRO A 57 -2.59 -16.74 16.50
C PRO A 57 -1.55 -17.68 15.91
N THR A 58 -0.29 -17.27 15.95
CA THR A 58 0.85 -18.06 15.50
C THR A 58 1.94 -17.99 16.55
N ARG A 59 3.00 -18.77 16.36
CA ARG A 59 4.16 -18.70 17.26
C ARG A 59 4.77 -17.31 17.35
N GLN A 60 4.81 -16.60 16.22
CA GLN A 60 5.38 -15.28 16.13
C GLN A 60 4.39 -14.18 16.55
N ASN A 61 3.12 -14.51 16.61
CA ASN A 61 2.05 -13.59 16.98
C ASN A 61 1.00 -14.35 17.80
N PRO A 62 1.36 -14.76 19.04
CA PRO A 62 0.49 -15.64 19.81
C PRO A 62 -0.83 -15.00 20.23
N ASP A 63 -0.88 -13.68 20.31
CA ASP A 63 -2.10 -12.96 20.66
C ASP A 63 -3.02 -12.73 19.46
N GLY A 64 -2.60 -13.11 18.25
CA GLY A 64 -3.38 -12.88 17.05
C GLY A 64 -3.59 -11.41 16.74
N ARG A 65 -2.62 -10.54 17.05
CA ARG A 65 -2.73 -9.11 16.80
C ARG A 65 -2.82 -8.84 15.30
N PRO A 66 -3.56 -7.79 14.89
CA PRO A 66 -3.61 -7.44 13.48
C PRO A 66 -2.22 -7.11 12.94
N THR A 67 -2.00 -7.39 11.68
CA THR A 67 -0.79 -6.99 10.97
C THR A 67 -1.15 -5.89 9.98
N ALA A 68 -0.18 -5.03 9.69
CA ALA A 68 -0.38 -3.90 8.79
C ALA A 68 0.02 -4.30 7.37
N TYR A 69 -0.85 -4.03 6.41
CA TYR A 69 -0.53 -4.11 5.00
C TYR A 69 -0.48 -2.70 4.44
N ILE A 70 0.68 -2.28 3.98
CA ILE A 70 0.91 -0.94 3.44
C ILE A 70 0.56 -0.95 1.96
N LEU A 71 -0.26 -0.01 1.55
CA LEU A 71 -0.72 0.08 0.16
C LEU A 71 -0.95 1.53 -0.24
N ASN A 72 -1.25 1.71 -1.51
CA ASN A 72 -1.53 3.03 -2.09
C ASN A 72 -0.42 4.06 -1.85
N VAL A 73 0.82 3.60 -1.81
CA VAL A 73 1.97 4.50 -1.70
C VAL A 73 2.14 5.25 -3.01
N TYR A 74 2.07 6.56 -2.93
CA TYR A 74 2.07 7.42 -4.11
C TYR A 74 2.83 8.70 -3.84
N THR A 75 3.58 9.15 -4.82
CA THR A 75 4.19 10.48 -4.82
C THR A 75 3.96 11.11 -6.19
N ASP A 76 3.47 12.34 -6.19
CA ASP A 76 3.30 13.11 -7.41
C ASP A 76 4.63 13.13 -8.18
N PRO A 77 4.60 12.87 -9.51
CA PRO A 77 5.83 12.83 -10.31
C PRO A 77 6.73 14.07 -10.17
N LEU A 78 6.16 15.24 -9.97
CA LEU A 78 6.93 16.47 -9.79
C LEU A 78 7.63 16.56 -8.44
N HIS A 79 7.25 15.74 -7.49
CA HIS A 79 7.78 15.77 -6.12
C HIS A 79 8.53 14.50 -5.75
N ARG A 80 8.83 13.65 -6.74
CA ARG A 80 9.62 12.44 -6.52
C ARG A 80 11.07 12.80 -6.19
N ARG A 81 11.78 11.85 -5.56
CA ARG A 81 13.17 11.99 -5.13
C ARG A 81 13.39 13.02 -4.02
N ALA A 82 12.33 13.45 -3.36
CA ALA A 82 12.41 14.35 -2.21
C ALA A 82 12.33 13.60 -0.87
N GLY A 83 12.35 12.27 -0.89
CA GLY A 83 12.30 11.46 0.33
C GLY A 83 10.91 11.34 0.94
N LEU A 84 9.85 11.71 0.21
CA LEU A 84 8.48 11.69 0.74
C LEU A 84 7.99 10.28 1.05
N ALA A 85 8.25 9.33 0.16
CA ALA A 85 7.87 7.93 0.39
C ALA A 85 8.53 7.39 1.64
N THR A 86 9.83 7.64 1.81
CA THR A 86 10.58 7.23 2.99
C THR A 86 9.94 7.80 4.25
N ARG A 87 9.64 9.09 4.26
CA ARG A 87 9.02 9.76 5.43
C ARG A 87 7.65 9.21 5.75
N LEU A 88 6.84 8.94 4.72
CA LEU A 88 5.52 8.33 4.90
C LEU A 88 5.64 6.95 5.54
N ILE A 89 6.52 6.12 5.03
CA ILE A 89 6.70 4.76 5.55
C ILE A 89 7.27 4.81 6.98
N GLU A 90 8.22 5.67 7.27
CA GLU A 90 8.74 5.86 8.63
C GLU A 90 7.62 6.26 9.60
N THR A 91 6.75 7.17 9.19
CA THR A 91 5.60 7.60 9.98
C THR A 91 4.65 6.43 10.24
N ILE A 92 4.38 5.64 9.20
CA ILE A 92 3.53 4.46 9.32
C ILE A 92 4.13 3.43 10.28
N LEU A 93 5.43 3.18 10.16
CA LEU A 93 6.10 2.21 11.04
C LEU A 93 6.08 2.67 12.50
N ALA A 94 6.27 3.96 12.75
CA ALA A 94 6.13 4.52 14.10
C ALA A 94 4.71 4.34 14.63
N TRP A 95 3.71 4.61 13.80
CA TRP A 95 2.30 4.40 14.14
C TRP A 95 2.00 2.95 14.48
N CYS A 96 2.58 2.01 13.73
CA CYS A 96 2.44 0.58 14.01
C CYS A 96 3.06 0.21 15.36
N ARG A 97 4.26 0.71 15.64
CA ARG A 97 4.95 0.41 16.90
C ARG A 97 4.19 0.94 18.10
N GLU A 98 3.63 2.12 18.00
CA GLU A 98 2.82 2.72 19.07
C GLU A 98 1.59 1.88 19.40
N ARG A 99 1.11 1.10 18.45
CA ARG A 99 -0.09 0.24 18.60
C ARG A 99 0.24 -1.23 18.78
N ASP A 100 1.50 -1.54 19.00
CA ASP A 100 1.96 -2.93 19.16
C ASP A 100 1.55 -3.83 18.01
N ILE A 101 1.56 -3.30 16.78
CA ILE A 101 1.33 -4.07 15.58
C ILE A 101 2.64 -4.80 15.25
N PRO A 102 2.64 -6.14 15.24
CA PRO A 102 3.90 -6.90 15.21
C PRO A 102 4.56 -6.99 13.85
N ARG A 103 3.85 -6.66 12.78
CA ARG A 103 4.36 -6.85 11.43
C ARG A 103 3.75 -5.86 10.46
N ALA A 104 4.59 -5.38 9.55
CA ALA A 104 4.14 -4.61 8.40
C ALA A 104 4.64 -5.31 7.14
N SER A 105 3.79 -5.40 6.12
CA SER A 105 4.14 -5.98 4.83
C SER A 105 3.61 -5.11 3.71
N LEU A 106 4.19 -5.27 2.53
CA LEU A 106 3.78 -4.55 1.33
C LEU A 106 4.23 -5.32 0.09
N HIS A 107 3.65 -4.95 -1.04
CA HIS A 107 4.15 -5.35 -2.34
C HIS A 107 4.84 -4.16 -2.98
N THR A 108 5.98 -4.39 -3.62
CA THR A 108 6.73 -3.32 -4.27
C THR A 108 7.15 -3.72 -5.67
N SER A 109 7.35 -2.70 -6.52
CA SER A 109 8.03 -2.89 -7.78
C SER A 109 9.54 -3.00 -7.53
N GLU A 110 10.26 -3.46 -8.55
CA GLU A 110 11.73 -3.47 -8.50
C GLU A 110 12.30 -2.07 -8.27
N TRP A 111 11.63 -1.04 -8.78
CA TRP A 111 12.05 0.35 -8.63
C TRP A 111 11.89 0.86 -7.21
N GLY A 112 10.83 0.46 -6.52
CA GLY A 112 10.57 0.88 -5.15
C GLY A 112 11.33 0.08 -4.10
N ARG A 113 11.76 -1.12 -4.44
CA ARG A 113 12.39 -2.07 -3.52
C ARG A 113 13.55 -1.50 -2.71
N PRO A 114 14.52 -0.75 -3.31
CA PRO A 114 15.63 -0.22 -2.54
C PRO A 114 15.22 0.70 -1.38
N VAL A 115 14.13 1.46 -1.55
CA VAL A 115 13.60 2.33 -0.48
C VAL A 115 13.18 1.48 0.71
N TYR A 116 12.42 0.44 0.47
CA TYR A 116 11.90 -0.42 1.54
C TYR A 116 12.99 -1.25 2.19
N GLU A 117 13.94 -1.75 1.42
CA GLU A 117 15.07 -2.50 1.97
C GLU A 117 15.92 -1.64 2.91
N ARG A 118 16.12 -0.37 2.58
CA ARG A 118 16.83 0.56 3.47
C ARG A 118 16.09 0.78 4.79
N LEU A 119 14.77 0.61 4.79
CA LEU A 119 13.95 0.73 6.01
C LEU A 119 13.86 -0.57 6.81
N GLY A 120 14.49 -1.64 6.33
CA GLY A 120 14.53 -2.91 7.02
C GLY A 120 13.55 -3.96 6.51
N PHE A 121 12.80 -3.68 5.45
CA PHE A 121 11.95 -4.70 4.84
C PHE A 121 12.79 -5.76 4.17
N VAL A 122 12.37 -7.01 4.29
CA VAL A 122 13.06 -8.16 3.70
C VAL A 122 12.09 -8.98 2.86
N PRO A 123 12.56 -9.62 1.79
CA PRO A 123 11.71 -10.52 1.01
C PRO A 123 11.27 -11.73 1.85
N THR A 124 10.09 -12.24 1.56
CA THR A 124 9.55 -13.43 2.22
C THR A 124 9.29 -14.53 1.20
N HIS A 125 8.74 -15.64 1.66
CA HIS A 125 8.53 -16.85 0.85
C HIS A 125 7.07 -16.98 0.35
N GLU A 126 6.37 -15.88 0.21
CA GLU A 126 5.02 -15.91 -0.32
C GLU A 126 5.01 -16.36 -1.76
N LEU A 127 4.09 -17.27 -2.10
CA LEU A 127 3.84 -17.73 -3.45
C LEU A 127 2.45 -17.28 -3.89
N ARG A 128 2.32 -16.95 -5.17
CA ARG A 128 1.05 -16.48 -5.73
C ARG A 128 0.68 -17.32 -6.96
N LEU A 129 -0.61 -17.64 -7.07
CA LEU A 129 -1.19 -18.24 -8.26
C LEU A 129 -2.37 -17.40 -8.72
N GLU A 130 -2.31 -16.91 -9.94
CA GLU A 130 -3.45 -16.21 -10.54
C GLU A 130 -4.42 -17.26 -11.05
N LEU A 131 -5.67 -17.21 -10.59
CA LEU A 131 -6.68 -18.23 -10.89
C LEU A 131 -7.60 -17.84 -12.04
N THR A 132 -7.51 -16.62 -12.54
CA THR A 132 -8.31 -16.14 -13.66
C THR A 132 -7.45 -15.48 -14.71
N ASN A 133 -7.87 -15.57 -15.99
CA ASN A 133 -7.20 -14.92 -17.11
C ASN A 133 -7.93 -13.65 -17.56
N ARG A 134 -8.74 -13.09 -16.71
CA ARG A 134 -9.64 -11.98 -17.05
C ARG A 134 -8.97 -10.80 -17.69
N VAL A 135 -7.74 -10.54 -17.31
CA VAL A 135 -7.03 -9.30 -17.65
C VAL A 135 -6.01 -9.53 -18.74
N ARG A 136 -5.94 -10.74 -19.28
CA ARG A 136 -4.81 -11.13 -20.14
C ARG A 136 -5.14 -11.20 -21.60
N THR A 137 -5.96 -10.31 -22.08
CA THR A 137 -6.21 -10.24 -23.51
C THR A 137 -4.91 -9.96 -24.24
N GLY A 138 -4.46 -10.94 -25.03
CA GLY A 138 -3.29 -10.78 -25.87
C GLY A 138 -1.94 -11.02 -25.21
N SER A 139 -1.88 -11.42 -23.97
CA SER A 139 -0.61 -11.69 -23.29
C SER A 139 -0.53 -13.12 -22.82
N LEU A 140 -0.51 -14.03 -23.74
CA LEU A 140 -0.26 -15.43 -23.41
C LEU A 140 1.23 -15.67 -23.30
N PRO A 141 1.67 -16.42 -22.29
CA PRO A 141 3.05 -16.84 -22.22
C PRO A 141 3.41 -17.80 -23.34
#